data_3f6398b96de6b4c80b857830ba1d53aa
#
_entry.id   3f6398b96de6b4c80b857830ba1d53aa
#
_cell.length_a   1.000
_cell.length_b   1.000
_cell.length_c   1.000
_cell.angle_alpha   90.00
_cell.angle_beta   90.00
_cell.angle_gamma   90.00
#
_symmetry.space_group_name_H-M   'P 1'
#
loop_
_entity.id
_entity.type
_entity.pdbx_description
1 polymer ?
#
loop_
_entity_poly.entity_id
_entity_poly.type
_entity_poly.pdbx_seq_one_letter_code
_entity_poly.pdbx_strand_id
1 'polypeptide(L)'
;MIYSCDTNNQKNTSEKSTDKVAETVQHQKDVQPLDIQSIKNVIDIEGTENNGEYKIVVAQNDLKIMVDGFQIIPPMGLGSWAAFSPAKNGAMVMGDVIVTEEDLWPVQQEVIKQGLTITAIHNHFVRNTPNVMYMHIGGMGKGEELAAKVKAVFDKVEDSRGGNPANGMKAEVKNSLDTAMIAEILGHSGELNRGVYKVTIGRPDVDLMEHGAPVSTFMGFNTWASWQGTPERAAVAGDFTMLADEVAPVIKALVENDIEVVAVHNHMVHEEPRIFFLHYWGVGNAEKLAKGLRQALDQTGPVSN
;
A
#
# COMPACT_ATOMS: atom_id res chain seq x y z
N MET A 1 63.44 -3.95 -1.78
CA MET A 1 62.33 -4.18 -0.84
C MET A 1 61.16 -4.61 -1.68
N ILE A 2 60.80 -5.88 -1.56
CA ILE A 2 59.77 -6.55 -2.36
C ILE A 2 58.50 -6.52 -1.52
N TYR A 3 57.40 -5.88 -1.99
CA TYR A 3 56.10 -6.00 -1.34
C TYR A 3 55.34 -7.16 -1.98
N SER A 4 54.99 -8.14 -1.12
CA SER A 4 54.16 -9.27 -1.44
C SER A 4 52.70 -8.83 -1.46
N CYS A 5 51.96 -9.14 -2.53
CA CYS A 5 50.49 -9.01 -2.58
C CYS A 5 49.87 -10.22 -1.92
N ASP A 6 49.12 -10.00 -0.84
CA ASP A 6 48.26 -11.00 -0.22
C ASP A 6 46.96 -11.17 -1.00
N THR A 7 46.79 -12.36 -1.58
CA THR A 7 45.57 -12.82 -2.23
C THR A 7 44.70 -13.56 -1.20
N ASN A 8 43.87 -12.82 -0.44
CA ASN A 8 42.95 -13.49 0.50
C ASN A 8 41.63 -12.72 0.69
N ASN A 9 40.89 -12.43 -0.40
CA ASN A 9 39.60 -11.75 -0.27
C ASN A 9 38.47 -12.29 -1.16
N GLN A 10 38.56 -13.54 -1.65
CA GLN A 10 37.49 -14.16 -2.47
C GLN A 10 36.72 -15.29 -1.82
N LYS A 11 37.04 -15.72 -0.58
CA LYS A 11 36.32 -16.80 0.09
C LYS A 11 35.17 -16.38 1.01
N ASN A 12 35.08 -15.10 1.38
CA ASN A 12 34.09 -14.63 2.37
C ASN A 12 32.74 -14.20 1.79
N THR A 13 32.59 -14.09 0.46
CA THR A 13 31.32 -13.69 -0.17
C THR A 13 30.42 -14.86 -0.54
N SER A 14 30.98 -16.06 -0.79
CA SER A 14 30.20 -17.24 -1.13
C SER A 14 29.56 -17.94 0.09
N GLU A 15 30.23 -17.89 1.25
CA GLU A 15 29.68 -18.50 2.49
C GLU A 15 28.51 -17.67 3.05
N LYS A 16 28.55 -16.33 2.99
CA LYS A 16 27.43 -15.48 3.41
C LYS A 16 26.19 -15.60 2.55
N SER A 17 26.33 -15.94 1.25
CA SER A 17 25.21 -16.15 0.34
C SER A 17 24.51 -17.49 0.58
N THR A 18 25.27 -18.54 0.88
CA THR A 18 24.71 -19.88 1.17
C THR A 18 24.03 -19.94 2.53
N ASP A 19 24.54 -19.25 3.53
CA ASP A 19 23.93 -19.17 4.86
C ASP A 19 22.60 -18.40 4.83
N LYS A 20 22.51 -17.27 4.12
CA LYS A 20 21.24 -16.52 3.94
C LYS A 20 20.18 -17.35 3.21
N VAL A 21 20.54 -18.06 2.15
CA VAL A 21 19.61 -18.93 1.42
C VAL A 21 19.15 -20.10 2.29
N ALA A 22 20.04 -20.68 3.09
CA ALA A 22 19.69 -21.75 4.03
C ALA A 22 18.79 -21.27 5.17
N GLU A 23 19.01 -20.06 5.73
CA GLU A 23 18.15 -19.44 6.72
C GLU A 23 16.76 -19.09 6.14
N THR A 24 16.69 -18.57 4.92
CA THR A 24 15.42 -18.25 4.25
C THR A 24 14.61 -19.51 3.97
N VAL A 25 15.25 -20.61 3.53
CA VAL A 25 14.59 -21.91 3.29
C VAL A 25 14.16 -22.58 4.59
N GLN A 26 14.91 -22.43 5.69
CA GLN A 26 14.53 -22.93 7.00
C GLN A 26 13.37 -22.12 7.59
N HIS A 27 13.35 -20.80 7.39
CA HIS A 27 12.28 -19.92 7.86
C HIS A 27 10.93 -20.26 7.23
N GLN A 28 10.90 -20.60 5.93
CA GLN A 28 9.67 -21.02 5.24
C GLN A 28 9.11 -22.37 5.73
N LYS A 29 9.92 -23.24 6.30
CA LYS A 29 9.48 -24.56 6.79
C LYS A 29 8.73 -24.51 8.12
N ASP A 30 8.91 -23.46 8.90
CA ASP A 30 8.32 -23.32 10.25
C ASP A 30 7.05 -22.46 10.28
N VAL A 31 6.65 -21.86 9.13
CA VAL A 31 5.44 -21.03 9.04
C VAL A 31 4.24 -21.93 8.68
N GLN A 32 3.24 -21.95 9.56
CA GLN A 32 2.00 -22.66 9.30
C GLN A 32 1.12 -21.88 8.32
N PRO A 33 0.39 -22.57 7.43
CA PRO A 33 -0.59 -21.91 6.57
C PRO A 33 -1.62 -21.11 7.39
N LEU A 34 -2.08 -19.99 6.84
CA LEU A 34 -3.13 -19.19 7.43
C LEU A 34 -4.47 -19.94 7.41
N ASP A 35 -5.15 -20.03 8.55
CA ASP A 35 -6.53 -20.53 8.59
C ASP A 35 -7.49 -19.43 8.13
N ILE A 36 -7.59 -19.30 6.80
CA ILE A 36 -8.42 -18.29 6.14
C ILE A 36 -9.91 -18.49 6.50
N GLN A 37 -10.35 -19.73 6.67
CA GLN A 37 -11.76 -19.98 7.00
C GLN A 37 -12.13 -19.48 8.40
N SER A 38 -11.26 -19.64 9.39
CA SER A 38 -11.45 -19.04 10.72
C SER A 38 -11.54 -17.53 10.65
N ILE A 39 -10.66 -16.88 9.86
CA ILE A 39 -10.67 -15.43 9.67
C ILE A 39 -12.00 -14.98 9.05
N LYS A 40 -12.45 -15.62 7.97
CA LYS A 40 -13.73 -15.33 7.30
C LYS A 40 -14.91 -15.43 8.25
N ASN A 41 -14.96 -16.48 9.05
CA ASN A 41 -16.06 -16.71 10.00
C ASN A 41 -16.17 -15.62 11.08
N VAL A 42 -15.04 -15.00 11.44
CA VAL A 42 -14.98 -13.97 12.48
C VAL A 42 -15.25 -12.57 11.92
N ILE A 43 -14.61 -12.25 10.78
CA ILE A 43 -14.63 -10.87 10.26
C ILE A 43 -15.95 -10.54 9.57
N ASP A 44 -16.64 -11.55 9.03
CA ASP A 44 -17.93 -11.43 8.32
C ASP A 44 -17.92 -10.38 7.19
N ILE A 45 -16.78 -10.23 6.53
CA ILE A 45 -16.57 -9.36 5.36
C ILE A 45 -15.93 -10.20 4.28
N GLU A 46 -16.54 -10.22 3.09
CA GLU A 46 -15.99 -10.91 1.93
C GLU A 46 -14.65 -10.30 1.52
N GLY A 47 -13.68 -11.17 1.24
CA GLY A 47 -12.34 -10.79 0.85
C GLY A 47 -11.81 -11.61 -0.31
N THR A 48 -10.57 -11.36 -0.67
CA THR A 48 -9.84 -12.05 -1.74
C THR A 48 -8.70 -12.85 -1.14
N GLU A 49 -8.49 -14.05 -1.68
CA GLU A 49 -7.36 -14.92 -1.35
C GLU A 49 -6.29 -14.83 -2.44
N ASN A 50 -5.04 -14.78 -2.05
CA ASN A 50 -3.91 -14.84 -2.96
C ASN A 50 -2.71 -15.50 -2.29
N ASN A 51 -2.20 -16.60 -2.84
CA ASN A 51 -1.01 -17.32 -2.35
C ASN A 51 -0.97 -17.60 -0.83
N GLY A 52 -2.13 -17.93 -0.23
CA GLY A 52 -2.25 -18.21 1.20
C GLY A 52 -2.39 -16.96 2.08
N GLU A 53 -2.51 -15.78 1.49
CA GLU A 53 -2.87 -14.53 2.13
C GLU A 53 -4.36 -14.25 1.94
N TYR A 54 -4.96 -13.46 2.85
CA TYR A 54 -6.36 -13.04 2.77
C TYR A 54 -6.50 -11.55 2.99
N LYS A 55 -7.19 -10.86 2.09
CA LYS A 55 -7.40 -9.40 2.15
C LYS A 55 -8.86 -9.04 2.03
N ILE A 56 -9.33 -8.19 2.94
CA ILE A 56 -10.65 -7.57 2.91
C ILE A 56 -10.53 -6.10 2.55
N VAL A 57 -11.55 -5.58 1.87
CA VAL A 57 -11.65 -4.16 1.51
C VAL A 57 -13.06 -3.67 1.80
N VAL A 58 -13.18 -2.63 2.63
CA VAL A 58 -14.42 -1.93 2.93
C VAL A 58 -14.44 -0.61 2.15
N ALA A 59 -15.17 -0.61 1.05
CA ALA A 59 -15.33 0.57 0.20
C ALA A 59 -16.06 1.69 0.96
N GLN A 60 -15.53 2.90 0.98
CA GLN A 60 -16.14 4.05 1.67
C GLN A 60 -17.13 4.74 0.73
N ASN A 61 -18.25 4.07 0.42
CA ASN A 61 -19.28 4.57 -0.50
C ASN A 61 -20.19 5.64 0.14
N ASP A 62 -20.17 5.76 1.46
CA ASP A 62 -20.86 6.78 2.26
C ASP A 62 -20.24 8.17 2.12
N LEU A 63 -18.93 8.23 1.84
CA LEU A 63 -18.17 9.47 1.71
C LEU A 63 -18.25 10.03 0.29
N LYS A 64 -18.53 11.34 0.19
CA LYS A 64 -18.53 12.12 -1.07
C LYS A 64 -17.33 13.05 -1.08
N ILE A 65 -16.14 12.51 -1.27
CA ILE A 65 -14.90 13.26 -1.22
C ILE A 65 -14.64 13.94 -2.56
N MET A 66 -14.34 15.24 -2.51
CA MET A 66 -13.93 16.04 -3.67
C MET A 66 -12.49 16.53 -3.49
N VAL A 67 -11.69 16.49 -4.56
CA VAL A 67 -10.34 17.04 -4.62
C VAL A 67 -10.17 17.75 -5.96
N ASP A 68 -9.90 19.05 -5.95
CA ASP A 68 -9.68 19.88 -7.14
C ASP A 68 -10.73 19.68 -8.27
N GLY A 69 -12.00 19.46 -7.86
CA GLY A 69 -13.13 19.26 -8.77
C GLY A 69 -13.31 17.83 -9.28
N PHE A 70 -12.52 16.87 -8.77
CA PHE A 70 -12.70 15.43 -9.03
C PHE A 70 -13.35 14.75 -7.83
N GLN A 71 -14.34 13.89 -8.08
CA GLN A 71 -14.89 13.04 -7.05
C GLN A 71 -13.96 11.83 -6.84
N ILE A 72 -13.52 11.64 -5.59
CA ILE A 72 -12.73 10.47 -5.21
C ILE A 72 -13.68 9.34 -4.84
N ILE A 73 -13.47 8.18 -5.47
CA ILE A 73 -14.26 6.96 -5.24
C ILE A 73 -13.33 5.80 -4.85
N PRO A 74 -13.86 4.69 -4.30
CA PRO A 74 -13.03 3.61 -3.78
C PRO A 74 -11.89 3.12 -4.69
N PRO A 75 -12.03 2.95 -6.01
CA PRO A 75 -10.89 2.57 -6.86
C PRO A 75 -9.75 3.60 -6.90
N MET A 76 -9.98 4.86 -6.52
CA MET A 76 -8.95 5.90 -6.38
C MET A 76 -8.28 5.92 -4.99
N GLY A 77 -8.41 4.85 -4.21
CA GLY A 77 -7.81 4.75 -2.88
C GLY A 77 -8.76 5.14 -1.74
N LEU A 78 -10.08 5.21 -1.97
CA LEU A 78 -11.08 5.49 -0.92
C LEU A 78 -11.69 4.17 -0.40
N GLY A 79 -10.85 3.28 0.10
CA GLY A 79 -11.26 1.99 0.68
C GLY A 79 -10.39 1.62 1.88
N SER A 80 -11.01 1.39 3.05
CA SER A 80 -10.31 0.78 4.18
C SER A 80 -10.01 -0.68 3.85
N TRP A 81 -8.87 -1.19 4.28
CA TRP A 81 -8.50 -2.57 4.03
C TRP A 81 -7.72 -3.17 5.19
N ALA A 82 -7.77 -4.50 5.29
CA ALA A 82 -6.86 -5.28 6.11
C ALA A 82 -6.46 -6.55 5.37
N ALA A 83 -5.18 -6.90 5.46
CA ALA A 83 -4.62 -8.09 4.83
C ALA A 83 -3.89 -8.94 5.86
N PHE A 84 -4.11 -10.24 5.79
CA PHE A 84 -3.58 -11.25 6.70
C PHE A 84 -2.60 -12.14 5.94
N SER A 85 -1.43 -12.38 6.51
CA SER A 85 -0.44 -13.31 5.97
C SER A 85 0.03 -14.30 7.04
N PRO A 86 0.53 -15.49 6.63
CA PRO A 86 1.16 -16.41 7.56
C PRO A 86 2.40 -15.80 8.19
N ALA A 87 2.60 -16.06 9.48
CA ALA A 87 3.80 -15.66 10.20
C ALA A 87 4.28 -16.76 11.13
N LYS A 88 5.53 -16.67 11.59
CA LYS A 88 6.05 -17.59 12.58
C LYS A 88 5.22 -17.48 13.87
N ASN A 89 4.61 -18.57 14.30
CA ASN A 89 3.72 -18.65 15.47
C ASN A 89 2.33 -18.00 15.28
N GLY A 90 1.83 -17.90 14.05
CA GLY A 90 0.46 -17.42 13.80
C GLY A 90 0.32 -16.66 12.50
N ALA A 91 -0.19 -15.44 12.60
CA ALA A 91 -0.44 -14.56 11.48
C ALA A 91 0.08 -13.14 11.75
N MET A 92 0.30 -12.41 10.69
CA MET A 92 0.47 -10.96 10.66
C MET A 92 -0.78 -10.33 10.03
N VAL A 93 -1.22 -9.20 10.56
CA VAL A 93 -2.19 -8.33 9.90
C VAL A 93 -1.59 -6.95 9.66
N MET A 94 -1.85 -6.40 8.49
CA MET A 94 -1.61 -5.01 8.13
C MET A 94 -2.89 -4.43 7.55
N GLY A 95 -3.12 -3.14 7.75
CA GLY A 95 -4.32 -2.50 7.23
C GLY A 95 -4.17 -0.99 7.11
N ASP A 96 -5.15 -0.41 6.45
CA ASP A 96 -5.29 1.04 6.31
C ASP A 96 -6.77 1.40 6.51
N VAL A 97 -7.04 2.23 7.50
CA VAL A 97 -8.39 2.60 7.96
C VAL A 97 -8.64 4.06 7.60
N ILE A 98 -9.66 4.30 6.79
CA ILE A 98 -10.08 5.65 6.45
C ILE A 98 -10.95 6.20 7.58
N VAL A 99 -10.56 7.37 8.06
CA VAL A 99 -11.24 8.07 9.15
C VAL A 99 -11.54 9.53 8.76
N THR A 100 -12.71 10.01 9.17
CA THR A 100 -13.04 11.44 9.14
C THR A 100 -12.43 12.14 10.36
N GLU A 101 -12.57 13.45 10.46
CA GLU A 101 -12.13 14.19 11.65
C GLU A 101 -12.88 13.74 12.92
N GLU A 102 -14.15 13.39 12.79
CA GLU A 102 -14.96 12.88 13.89
C GLU A 102 -14.62 11.43 14.27
N ASP A 103 -14.29 10.58 13.29
CA ASP A 103 -13.93 9.17 13.52
C ASP A 103 -12.55 9.01 14.16
N LEU A 104 -11.62 9.91 13.86
CA LEU A 104 -10.20 9.73 14.14
C LEU A 104 -9.92 9.33 15.59
N TRP A 105 -10.43 10.13 16.53
CA TRP A 105 -10.15 9.87 17.95
C TRP A 105 -10.80 8.59 18.49
N PRO A 106 -12.11 8.34 18.30
CA PRO A 106 -12.73 7.11 18.81
C PRO A 106 -12.16 5.84 18.14
N VAL A 107 -11.75 5.90 16.86
CA VAL A 107 -11.15 4.74 16.18
C VAL A 107 -9.73 4.48 16.68
N GLN A 108 -8.92 5.52 16.93
CA GLN A 108 -7.61 5.35 17.59
C GLN A 108 -7.74 4.66 18.96
N GLN A 109 -8.70 5.07 19.76
CA GLN A 109 -8.95 4.45 21.07
C GLN A 109 -9.29 2.97 20.92
N GLU A 110 -10.10 2.61 19.92
CA GLU A 110 -10.46 1.21 19.67
C GLU A 110 -9.25 0.40 19.19
N VAL A 111 -8.42 0.91 18.28
CA VAL A 111 -7.18 0.24 17.83
C VAL A 111 -6.29 -0.11 19.03
N ILE A 112 -6.05 0.85 19.93
CA ILE A 112 -5.21 0.64 21.12
C ILE A 112 -5.86 -0.34 22.10
N LYS A 113 -7.16 -0.23 22.33
CA LYS A 113 -7.93 -1.14 23.19
C LYS A 113 -7.86 -2.59 22.70
N GLN A 114 -7.88 -2.80 21.39
CA GLN A 114 -7.74 -4.12 20.77
C GLN A 114 -6.28 -4.64 20.78
N GLY A 115 -5.31 -3.82 21.20
CA GLY A 115 -3.90 -4.18 21.22
C GLY A 115 -3.30 -4.32 19.81
N LEU A 116 -3.84 -3.60 18.85
CA LEU A 116 -3.21 -3.36 17.56
C LEU A 116 -2.29 -2.14 17.65
N THR A 117 -1.32 -2.06 16.73
CA THR A 117 -0.40 -0.93 16.62
C THR A 117 -0.90 0.05 15.56
N ILE A 118 -0.89 1.35 15.85
CA ILE A 118 -1.00 2.39 14.84
C ILE A 118 0.42 2.66 14.34
N THR A 119 0.65 2.44 13.05
CA THR A 119 1.99 2.59 12.46
C THR A 119 2.16 3.90 11.69
N ALA A 120 1.07 4.49 11.19
CA ALA A 120 1.07 5.82 10.60
C ALA A 120 -0.34 6.44 10.62
N ILE A 121 -0.41 7.78 10.57
CA ILE A 121 -1.61 8.55 10.27
C ILE A 121 -1.18 9.60 9.25
N HIS A 122 -1.84 9.64 8.09
CA HIS A 122 -1.42 10.47 6.97
C HIS A 122 -2.59 10.80 6.04
N ASN A 123 -2.36 11.64 5.04
CA ASN A 123 -3.32 12.00 4.00
C ASN A 123 -2.95 11.33 2.67
N HIS A 124 -3.97 10.91 1.89
CA HIS A 124 -3.81 10.61 0.46
C HIS A 124 -4.04 11.85 -0.40
N PHE A 125 -4.71 12.86 0.12
CA PHE A 125 -5.07 14.09 -0.58
C PHE A 125 -4.95 15.30 0.36
N VAL A 126 -4.48 16.43 -0.14
CA VAL A 126 -4.30 17.65 0.68
C VAL A 126 -5.57 18.49 0.75
N ARG A 127 -6.26 18.67 -0.38
CA ARG A 127 -7.43 19.58 -0.49
C ARG A 127 -8.76 18.83 -0.58
N ASN A 128 -8.86 17.73 0.13
CA ASN A 128 -10.05 16.90 0.15
C ASN A 128 -11.15 17.53 1.04
N THR A 129 -12.38 17.47 0.53
CA THR A 129 -13.55 17.96 1.24
C THR A 129 -14.70 16.96 1.08
N PRO A 130 -15.30 16.45 2.18
CA PRO A 130 -14.82 16.56 3.56
C PRO A 130 -13.42 16.00 3.77
N ASN A 131 -12.75 16.41 4.85
CA ASN A 131 -11.41 15.93 5.15
C ASN A 131 -11.46 14.48 5.64
N VAL A 132 -10.58 13.66 5.10
CA VAL A 132 -10.35 12.27 5.54
C VAL A 132 -8.86 12.03 5.70
N MET A 133 -8.52 11.18 6.67
CA MET A 133 -7.18 10.69 6.93
C MET A 133 -7.14 9.19 6.81
N TYR A 134 -5.97 8.66 6.72
CA TYR A 134 -5.67 7.24 6.56
C TYR A 134 -4.78 6.80 7.72
N MET A 135 -5.20 5.73 8.39
CA MET A 135 -4.50 5.23 9.58
C MET A 135 -4.06 3.80 9.34
N HIS A 136 -2.74 3.61 9.21
CA HIS A 136 -2.16 2.29 9.13
C HIS A 136 -2.18 1.59 10.48
N ILE A 137 -2.60 0.33 10.45
CA ILE A 137 -2.65 -0.54 11.62
C ILE A 137 -1.87 -1.83 11.35
N GLY A 138 -1.30 -2.42 12.39
CA GLY A 138 -0.58 -3.68 12.31
C GLY A 138 -0.72 -4.52 13.56
N GLY A 139 -0.43 -5.81 13.44
CA GLY A 139 -0.44 -6.71 14.58
C GLY A 139 0.04 -8.12 14.26
N MET A 140 0.50 -8.82 15.30
CA MET A 140 0.92 -10.22 15.25
C MET A 140 0.08 -11.04 16.22
N GLY A 141 -0.26 -12.27 15.85
CA GLY A 141 -1.05 -13.16 16.72
C GLY A 141 -1.73 -14.28 15.95
N LYS A 142 -2.73 -14.93 16.56
CA LYS A 142 -3.55 -15.91 15.84
C LYS A 142 -4.48 -15.20 14.84
N GLY A 143 -4.68 -15.79 13.66
CA GLY A 143 -5.44 -15.19 12.58
C GLY A 143 -6.86 -14.81 12.99
N GLU A 144 -7.59 -15.69 13.67
CA GLU A 144 -8.95 -15.44 14.17
C GLU A 144 -9.01 -14.31 15.22
N GLU A 145 -8.00 -14.24 16.12
CA GLU A 145 -7.92 -13.18 17.14
C GLU A 145 -7.64 -11.82 16.47
N LEU A 146 -6.75 -11.78 15.47
CA LEU A 146 -6.49 -10.58 14.67
C LEU A 146 -7.72 -10.16 13.86
N ALA A 147 -8.46 -11.11 13.29
CA ALA A 147 -9.70 -10.85 12.57
C ALA A 147 -10.75 -10.20 13.48
N ALA A 148 -10.92 -10.68 14.71
CA ALA A 148 -11.82 -10.09 15.70
C ALA A 148 -11.43 -8.66 16.08
N LYS A 149 -10.13 -8.40 16.24
CA LYS A 149 -9.60 -7.06 16.53
C LYS A 149 -9.83 -6.08 15.38
N VAL A 150 -9.55 -6.51 14.14
CA VAL A 150 -9.78 -5.70 12.94
C VAL A 150 -11.27 -5.43 12.76
N LYS A 151 -12.12 -6.45 12.97
CA LYS A 151 -13.58 -6.26 12.93
C LYS A 151 -14.02 -5.20 13.91
N ALA A 152 -13.57 -5.24 15.16
CA ALA A 152 -13.92 -4.26 16.18
C ALA A 152 -13.51 -2.83 15.77
N VAL A 153 -12.38 -2.65 15.07
CA VAL A 153 -11.94 -1.35 14.54
C VAL A 153 -12.88 -0.89 13.41
N PHE A 154 -13.27 -1.78 12.49
CA PHE A 154 -14.19 -1.43 11.39
C PHE A 154 -15.61 -1.17 11.91
N ASP A 155 -16.09 -1.98 12.86
CA ASP A 155 -17.36 -1.74 13.55
C ASP A 155 -17.37 -0.37 14.25
N LYS A 156 -16.21 0.06 14.79
CA LYS A 156 -16.10 1.39 15.42
C LYS A 156 -16.21 2.53 14.41
N VAL A 157 -15.68 2.37 13.19
CA VAL A 157 -15.92 3.33 12.09
C VAL A 157 -17.40 3.39 11.74
N GLU A 158 -18.04 2.23 11.59
CA GLU A 158 -19.47 2.13 11.30
C GLU A 158 -20.33 2.81 12.37
N ASP A 159 -20.06 2.52 13.66
CA ASP A 159 -20.73 3.14 14.79
C ASP A 159 -20.58 4.66 14.82
N SER A 160 -19.35 5.16 14.57
CA SER A 160 -19.06 6.59 14.60
C SER A 160 -19.79 7.35 13.49
N ARG A 161 -20.05 6.71 12.35
CA ARG A 161 -20.77 7.28 11.20
C ARG A 161 -22.26 7.01 11.20
N GLY A 162 -22.75 6.14 12.08
CA GLY A 162 -24.16 5.74 12.16
C GLY A 162 -24.61 4.86 11.01
N GLY A 163 -23.72 4.10 10.38
CA GLY A 163 -24.04 3.15 9.32
C GLY A 163 -22.82 2.59 8.61
N ASN A 164 -23.01 1.44 7.96
CA ASN A 164 -21.92 0.74 7.27
C ASN A 164 -21.42 1.53 6.05
N PRO A 165 -20.12 1.90 6.00
CA PRO A 165 -19.53 2.66 4.90
C PRO A 165 -19.72 2.01 3.52
N ALA A 166 -19.75 0.68 3.46
CA ALA A 166 -19.92 -0.05 2.20
C ALA A 166 -21.33 0.08 1.59
N ASN A 167 -22.35 0.42 2.39
CA ASN A 167 -23.75 0.49 1.97
C ASN A 167 -24.12 1.78 1.21
N GLY A 168 -23.20 2.74 1.09
CA GLY A 168 -23.40 3.95 0.31
C GLY A 168 -23.57 3.68 -1.19
N MET A 169 -24.02 4.68 -1.93
CA MET A 169 -24.21 4.59 -3.37
C MET A 169 -22.86 4.36 -4.09
N LYS A 170 -22.75 3.25 -4.83
CA LYS A 170 -21.58 2.93 -5.64
C LYS A 170 -21.43 3.96 -6.76
N ALA A 171 -20.63 5.00 -6.52
CA ALA A 171 -20.38 6.03 -7.52
C ALA A 171 -19.49 5.48 -8.66
N GLU A 172 -19.72 6.01 -9.86
CA GLU A 172 -18.90 5.81 -11.05
C GLU A 172 -18.47 7.18 -11.58
N VAL A 173 -17.24 7.29 -12.03
CA VAL A 173 -16.71 8.53 -12.62
C VAL A 173 -16.59 8.38 -14.13
N LYS A 174 -16.76 9.50 -14.85
CA LYS A 174 -16.54 9.52 -16.29
C LYS A 174 -15.05 9.43 -16.58
N ASN A 175 -14.72 8.56 -17.53
CA ASN A 175 -13.35 8.37 -17.99
C ASN A 175 -13.33 8.26 -19.50
N SER A 176 -12.53 9.07 -20.16
CA SER A 176 -12.24 8.99 -21.60
C SER A 176 -10.74 8.97 -21.88
N LEU A 177 -9.93 8.59 -20.88
CA LEU A 177 -8.49 8.47 -21.00
C LEU A 177 -8.09 7.38 -21.99
N ASP A 178 -7.04 7.62 -22.74
CA ASP A 178 -6.34 6.58 -23.48
C ASP A 178 -5.50 5.74 -22.51
N THR A 179 -6.12 4.67 -21.99
CA THR A 179 -5.49 3.77 -21.02
C THR A 179 -4.35 2.95 -21.63
N ALA A 180 -4.39 2.72 -22.96
CA ALA A 180 -3.30 2.03 -23.66
C ALA A 180 -2.05 2.92 -23.73
N MET A 181 -2.20 4.19 -24.04
CA MET A 181 -1.10 5.18 -24.01
C MET A 181 -0.50 5.30 -22.60
N ILE A 182 -1.35 5.37 -21.55
CA ILE A 182 -0.86 5.42 -20.16
C ILE A 182 -0.05 4.16 -19.82
N ALA A 183 -0.59 2.96 -20.18
CA ALA A 183 0.10 1.69 -19.94
C ALA A 183 1.44 1.61 -20.68
N GLU A 184 1.50 2.06 -21.93
CA GLU A 184 2.73 2.10 -22.73
C GLU A 184 3.79 3.01 -22.11
N ILE A 185 3.42 4.23 -21.70
CA ILE A 185 4.35 5.19 -21.08
C ILE A 185 4.86 4.65 -19.73
N LEU A 186 3.97 4.12 -18.89
CA LEU A 186 4.36 3.58 -17.59
C LEU A 186 5.13 2.25 -17.70
N GLY A 187 4.99 1.52 -18.82
CA GLY A 187 5.54 0.19 -18.99
C GLY A 187 4.77 -0.90 -18.22
N HIS A 188 3.58 -0.59 -17.72
CA HIS A 188 2.75 -1.48 -16.90
C HIS A 188 1.28 -1.33 -17.27
N SER A 189 0.58 -2.47 -17.40
CA SER A 189 -0.86 -2.50 -17.63
C SER A 189 -1.63 -2.31 -16.32
N GLY A 190 -2.85 -1.78 -16.42
CA GLY A 190 -3.76 -1.59 -15.29
C GLY A 190 -5.15 -2.14 -15.59
N GLU A 191 -6.05 -1.91 -14.66
CA GLU A 191 -7.45 -2.33 -14.72
C GLU A 191 -8.39 -1.12 -14.65
N LEU A 192 -9.49 -1.19 -15.41
CA LEU A 192 -10.54 -0.18 -15.38
C LEU A 192 -11.67 -0.64 -14.44
N ASN A 193 -11.96 0.15 -13.41
CA ASN A 193 -13.01 -0.13 -12.45
C ASN A 193 -13.81 1.14 -12.14
N ARG A 194 -15.10 1.14 -12.44
CA ARG A 194 -16.03 2.27 -12.21
C ARG A 194 -15.51 3.61 -12.77
N GLY A 195 -14.85 3.57 -13.93
CA GLY A 195 -14.26 4.75 -14.56
C GLY A 195 -12.91 5.19 -14.00
N VAL A 196 -12.31 4.45 -13.08
CA VAL A 196 -10.92 4.65 -12.63
C VAL A 196 -10.03 3.60 -13.27
N TYR A 197 -8.96 4.03 -13.93
CA TYR A 197 -7.91 3.16 -14.44
C TYR A 197 -6.78 3.09 -13.39
N LYS A 198 -6.48 1.90 -12.88
CA LYS A 198 -5.47 1.69 -11.84
C LYS A 198 -4.38 0.75 -12.30
N VAL A 199 -3.13 1.20 -12.18
CA VAL A 199 -1.91 0.42 -12.39
C VAL A 199 -1.31 0.10 -11.03
N THR A 200 -0.88 -1.16 -10.81
CA THR A 200 -0.21 -1.61 -9.60
C THR A 200 1.11 -2.26 -9.98
N ILE A 201 2.20 -1.85 -9.33
CA ILE A 201 3.57 -2.24 -9.65
C ILE A 201 4.23 -2.79 -8.38
N GLY A 202 4.61 -4.06 -8.38
CA GLY A 202 5.36 -4.68 -7.29
C GLY A 202 6.84 -4.30 -7.29
N ARG A 203 7.54 -4.67 -6.21
CA ARG A 203 8.99 -4.49 -6.02
C ARG A 203 9.68 -5.87 -5.85
N PRO A 204 9.77 -6.65 -6.94
CA PRO A 204 10.39 -7.98 -6.89
C PRO A 204 11.90 -7.95 -6.61
N ASP A 205 12.51 -6.79 -6.65
CA ASP A 205 13.91 -6.51 -6.33
C ASP A 205 14.18 -6.39 -4.82
N VAL A 206 13.12 -6.33 -3.99
CA VAL A 206 13.23 -6.15 -2.54
C VAL A 206 12.49 -7.26 -1.80
N ASP A 207 13.22 -8.02 -1.01
CA ASP A 207 12.67 -9.01 -0.07
C ASP A 207 12.29 -8.30 1.23
N LEU A 208 11.04 -7.85 1.33
CA LEU A 208 10.55 -7.11 2.48
C LEU A 208 10.00 -8.07 3.54
N MET A 209 10.42 -7.85 4.78
CA MET A 209 9.96 -8.58 5.96
C MET A 209 9.44 -7.60 7.01
N GLU A 210 8.37 -7.94 7.71
CA GLU A 210 7.89 -7.25 8.92
C GLU A 210 7.79 -8.25 10.06
N HIS A 211 8.48 -8.01 11.17
CA HIS A 211 8.62 -8.98 12.27
C HIS A 211 9.06 -10.39 11.81
N GLY A 212 9.84 -10.47 10.73
CA GLY A 212 10.27 -11.74 10.14
C GLY A 212 9.19 -12.45 9.29
N ALA A 213 8.02 -11.86 9.08
CA ALA A 213 7.03 -12.34 8.12
C ALA A 213 7.22 -11.62 6.76
N PRO A 214 7.13 -12.33 5.61
CA PRO A 214 7.24 -11.69 4.31
C PRO A 214 6.06 -10.77 4.03
N VAL A 215 6.33 -9.62 3.40
CA VAL A 215 5.31 -8.65 2.98
C VAL A 215 5.24 -8.65 1.46
N SER A 216 4.15 -9.16 0.92
CA SER A 216 3.94 -9.27 -0.52
C SER A 216 3.32 -8.01 -1.14
N THR A 217 3.29 -7.96 -2.48
CA THR A 217 2.52 -6.96 -3.23
C THR A 217 1.05 -6.94 -2.82
N PHE A 218 0.45 -8.09 -2.53
CA PHE A 218 -0.94 -8.22 -2.10
C PHE A 218 -1.18 -7.61 -0.72
N MET A 219 -0.18 -7.64 0.16
CA MET A 219 -0.18 -7.02 1.49
C MET A 219 -0.03 -5.49 1.46
N GLY A 220 0.10 -4.88 0.28
CA GLY A 220 0.28 -3.43 0.12
C GLY A 220 1.71 -2.97 -0.14
N PHE A 221 2.66 -3.90 -0.32
CA PHE A 221 4.02 -3.59 -0.75
C PHE A 221 4.07 -3.40 -2.27
N ASN A 222 3.55 -2.26 -2.72
CA ASN A 222 3.48 -1.95 -4.14
C ASN A 222 3.42 -0.43 -4.37
N THR A 223 3.88 -0.01 -5.54
CA THR A 223 3.58 1.31 -6.11
C THR A 223 2.27 1.20 -6.89
N TRP A 224 1.39 2.20 -6.77
CA TRP A 224 0.17 2.24 -7.58
C TRP A 224 -0.13 3.64 -8.09
N ALA A 225 -0.83 3.71 -9.21
CA ALA A 225 -1.33 4.93 -9.83
C ALA A 225 -2.77 4.74 -10.28
N SER A 226 -3.69 5.59 -9.83
CA SER A 226 -5.10 5.57 -10.18
C SER A 226 -5.49 6.84 -10.92
N TRP A 227 -6.19 6.70 -12.05
CA TRP A 227 -6.46 7.75 -13.01
C TRP A 227 -7.94 7.91 -13.29
N GLN A 228 -8.42 9.15 -13.44
CA GLN A 228 -9.75 9.48 -13.96
C GLN A 228 -9.71 10.77 -14.77
N GLY A 229 -10.76 11.02 -15.59
CA GLY A 229 -10.96 12.27 -16.34
C GLY A 229 -10.84 12.12 -17.84
N THR A 230 -10.27 13.13 -18.48
CA THR A 230 -10.12 13.21 -19.97
C THR A 230 -8.63 13.36 -20.34
N PRO A 231 -8.25 13.18 -21.63
CA PRO A 231 -6.87 13.40 -22.05
C PRO A 231 -6.33 14.79 -21.72
N GLU A 232 -7.18 15.81 -21.81
CA GLU A 232 -6.79 17.22 -21.55
C GLU A 232 -6.75 17.56 -20.07
N ARG A 233 -7.61 16.91 -19.27
CA ARG A 233 -7.73 17.13 -17.83
C ARG A 233 -7.97 15.83 -17.09
N ALA A 234 -6.89 15.15 -16.77
CA ALA A 234 -6.85 13.98 -15.93
C ALA A 234 -6.52 14.34 -14.47
N ALA A 235 -6.97 13.50 -13.55
CA ALA A 235 -6.43 13.42 -12.20
C ALA A 235 -5.71 12.09 -12.01
N VAL A 236 -4.56 12.12 -11.33
CA VAL A 236 -3.82 10.93 -10.90
C VAL A 236 -3.52 11.02 -9.42
N ALA A 237 -3.77 9.92 -8.72
CA ALA A 237 -3.36 9.72 -7.33
C ALA A 237 -2.62 8.39 -7.21
N GLY A 238 -1.72 8.28 -6.26
CA GLY A 238 -1.01 7.03 -6.07
C GLY A 238 -0.14 7.00 -4.84
N ASP A 239 0.61 5.93 -4.75
CA ASP A 239 1.59 5.68 -3.70
C ASP A 239 2.86 5.09 -4.31
N PHE A 240 4.01 5.61 -3.93
CA PHE A 240 5.31 5.03 -4.26
C PHE A 240 5.84 4.23 -3.10
N THR A 241 6.37 3.04 -3.38
CA THR A 241 7.17 2.25 -2.45
C THR A 241 8.64 2.43 -2.74
N MET A 242 9.44 2.86 -1.75
CA MET A 242 10.80 3.33 -1.95
C MET A 242 11.76 2.82 -0.87
N LEU A 243 12.98 2.50 -1.27
CA LEU A 243 14.13 2.45 -0.38
C LEU A 243 14.58 3.87 0.02
N ALA A 244 15.36 3.99 1.08
CA ALA A 244 15.78 5.30 1.62
C ALA A 244 16.47 6.20 0.57
N ASP A 245 17.32 5.62 -0.27
CA ASP A 245 18.08 6.37 -1.28
C ASP A 245 17.20 6.79 -2.48
N GLU A 246 16.02 6.19 -2.65
CA GLU A 246 15.07 6.50 -3.72
C GLU A 246 14.14 7.67 -3.38
N VAL A 247 13.96 8.00 -2.11
CA VAL A 247 12.97 9.00 -1.64
C VAL A 247 13.24 10.38 -2.27
N ALA A 248 14.44 10.90 -2.15
CA ALA A 248 14.75 12.24 -2.66
C ALA A 248 14.71 12.32 -4.20
N PRO A 249 15.25 11.35 -4.97
CA PRO A 249 15.10 11.31 -6.43
C PRO A 249 13.63 11.23 -6.90
N VAL A 250 12.79 10.39 -6.29
CA VAL A 250 11.38 10.27 -6.63
C VAL A 250 10.63 11.58 -6.37
N ILE A 251 10.81 12.19 -5.19
CA ILE A 251 10.22 13.50 -4.86
C ILE A 251 10.61 14.55 -5.90
N LYS A 252 11.89 14.62 -6.24
CA LYS A 252 12.41 15.57 -7.25
C LYS A 252 11.72 15.36 -8.59
N ALA A 253 11.65 14.13 -9.08
CA ALA A 253 11.03 13.81 -10.37
C ALA A 253 9.53 14.18 -10.38
N LEU A 254 8.77 13.90 -9.30
CA LEU A 254 7.37 14.28 -9.19
C LEU A 254 7.18 15.79 -9.27
N VAL A 255 7.91 16.54 -8.42
CA VAL A 255 7.79 18.01 -8.32
C VAL A 255 8.19 18.71 -9.63
N GLU A 256 9.25 18.25 -10.30
CA GLU A 256 9.70 18.80 -11.60
C GLU A 256 8.67 18.54 -12.73
N ASN A 257 7.73 17.63 -12.54
CA ASN A 257 6.66 17.30 -13.49
C ASN A 257 5.26 17.78 -13.01
N ASP A 258 5.19 18.77 -12.13
CA ASP A 258 3.95 19.35 -11.60
C ASP A 258 3.03 18.33 -10.91
N ILE A 259 3.60 17.27 -10.31
CA ILE A 259 2.90 16.28 -9.49
C ILE A 259 3.22 16.57 -8.02
N GLU A 260 2.19 16.87 -7.25
CA GLU A 260 2.30 17.27 -5.85
C GLU A 260 2.57 16.07 -4.95
N VAL A 261 3.57 16.15 -4.09
CA VAL A 261 3.80 15.20 -3.01
C VAL A 261 2.88 15.53 -1.85
N VAL A 262 2.10 14.56 -1.41
CA VAL A 262 1.08 14.72 -0.36
C VAL A 262 1.60 14.29 1.00
N ALA A 263 2.22 13.12 1.07
CA ALA A 263 2.75 12.58 2.32
C ALA A 263 3.93 11.64 2.03
N VAL A 264 4.94 11.67 2.88
CA VAL A 264 5.95 10.61 3.01
C VAL A 264 5.71 9.93 4.33
N HIS A 265 5.51 8.62 4.31
CA HIS A 265 5.08 7.86 5.48
C HIS A 265 5.61 6.42 5.46
N ASN A 266 5.28 5.66 6.48
CA ASN A 266 5.55 4.22 6.57
C ASN A 266 4.23 3.45 6.69
N HIS A 267 4.20 2.19 6.24
CA HIS A 267 3.07 1.28 6.50
C HIS A 267 3.30 0.44 7.76
N MET A 268 4.55 0.17 8.10
CA MET A 268 5.01 -0.67 9.19
C MET A 268 6.20 -0.03 9.91
N VAL A 269 6.66 -0.58 11.01
CA VAL A 269 7.72 0.04 11.85
C VAL A 269 8.88 -0.89 12.21
N HIS A 270 8.78 -2.18 11.89
CA HIS A 270 9.81 -3.19 12.18
C HIS A 270 10.28 -3.93 10.93
N GLU A 271 10.09 -3.30 9.77
CA GLU A 271 10.43 -3.88 8.48
C GLU A 271 11.94 -3.84 8.20
N GLU A 272 12.38 -4.86 7.44
CA GLU A 272 13.72 -4.96 6.85
C GLU A 272 13.61 -5.39 5.38
N PRO A 273 14.25 -4.63 4.45
CA PRO A 273 14.89 -3.34 4.65
C PRO A 273 13.88 -2.24 4.99
N ARG A 274 14.35 -1.10 5.55
CA ARG A 274 13.51 0.07 5.80
C ARG A 274 12.92 0.58 4.50
N ILE A 275 11.59 0.69 4.45
CA ILE A 275 10.79 1.16 3.30
C ILE A 275 10.07 2.46 3.66
N PHE A 276 9.95 3.33 2.67
CA PHE A 276 9.15 4.54 2.72
C PHE A 276 8.07 4.49 1.66
N PHE A 277 6.92 5.08 1.97
CA PHE A 277 5.79 5.24 1.07
C PHE A 277 5.55 6.71 0.82
N LEU A 278 5.02 7.05 -0.37
CA LEU A 278 4.79 8.44 -0.74
C LEU A 278 3.52 8.59 -1.55
N HIS A 279 2.53 9.28 -0.97
CA HIS A 279 1.36 9.69 -1.70
C HIS A 279 1.60 10.94 -2.52
N TYR A 280 0.98 10.94 -3.71
CA TYR A 280 1.06 12.05 -4.65
C TYR A 280 -0.29 12.31 -5.30
N TRP A 281 -0.46 13.55 -5.78
CA TRP A 281 -1.62 14.03 -6.51
C TRP A 281 -1.21 14.88 -7.70
N GLY A 282 -1.80 14.65 -8.87
CA GLY A 282 -1.55 15.46 -10.06
C GLY A 282 -2.83 15.71 -10.84
N VAL A 283 -2.99 16.94 -11.35
CA VAL A 283 -4.08 17.32 -12.26
C VAL A 283 -3.51 18.00 -13.49
N GLY A 284 -3.83 17.48 -14.68
CA GLY A 284 -3.31 18.03 -15.93
C GLY A 284 -3.58 17.18 -17.16
N ASN A 285 -2.80 17.43 -18.21
CA ASN A 285 -2.83 16.59 -19.41
C ASN A 285 -2.35 15.16 -19.06
N ALA A 286 -3.11 14.15 -19.45
CA ALA A 286 -2.88 12.75 -19.08
C ALA A 286 -1.51 12.23 -19.53
N GLU A 287 -1.08 12.53 -20.77
CA GLU A 287 0.21 12.10 -21.30
C GLU A 287 1.37 12.76 -20.56
N LYS A 288 1.27 14.08 -20.24
CA LYS A 288 2.28 14.79 -19.45
C LYS A 288 2.43 14.18 -18.05
N LEU A 289 1.32 13.92 -17.37
CA LEU A 289 1.33 13.28 -16.05
C LEU A 289 1.92 11.86 -16.10
N ALA A 290 1.55 11.06 -17.12
CA ALA A 290 2.11 9.71 -17.29
C ALA A 290 3.63 9.73 -17.51
N LYS A 291 4.14 10.67 -18.32
CA LYS A 291 5.59 10.84 -18.52
C LYS A 291 6.31 11.28 -17.23
N GLY A 292 5.69 12.17 -16.46
CA GLY A 292 6.23 12.58 -15.16
C GLY A 292 6.30 11.41 -14.17
N LEU A 293 5.24 10.61 -14.09
CA LEU A 293 5.24 9.39 -13.26
C LEU A 293 6.26 8.35 -13.73
N ARG A 294 6.44 8.19 -15.06
CA ARG A 294 7.49 7.31 -15.60
C ARG A 294 8.88 7.75 -15.13
N GLN A 295 9.17 9.06 -15.19
CA GLN A 295 10.43 9.60 -14.69
C GLN A 295 10.63 9.34 -13.17
N ALA A 296 9.56 9.39 -12.38
CA ALA A 296 9.62 9.05 -10.96
C ALA A 296 9.81 7.55 -10.73
N LEU A 297 9.13 6.68 -11.52
CA LEU A 297 9.32 5.24 -11.49
C LEU A 297 10.76 4.83 -11.87
N ASP A 298 11.40 5.55 -12.79
CA ASP A 298 12.79 5.31 -13.17
C ASP A 298 13.80 5.61 -12.05
N GLN A 299 13.35 6.25 -10.96
CA GLN A 299 14.16 6.47 -9.75
C GLN A 299 14.03 5.34 -8.73
N THR A 300 13.19 4.34 -8.99
CA THR A 300 12.99 3.17 -8.12
C THR A 300 13.52 1.91 -8.77
N GLY A 301 13.96 0.94 -7.96
CA GLY A 301 14.50 -0.33 -8.44
C GLY A 301 15.99 -0.30 -8.78
N PRO A 302 16.55 -1.41 -9.29
CA PRO A 302 17.96 -1.48 -9.61
C PRO A 302 18.32 -0.48 -10.71
N VAL A 303 19.34 0.32 -10.44
CA VAL A 303 19.87 1.28 -11.43
C VAL A 303 20.30 0.49 -12.66
N SER A 304 19.64 0.72 -13.79
CA SER A 304 20.08 0.18 -15.08
C SER A 304 21.43 0.85 -15.43
N ASN A 305 22.51 0.07 -15.30
CA ASN A 305 23.83 0.50 -15.75
C ASN A 305 23.91 0.53 -17.28
#